data_4f230a020ba1b835e1f4fd2a92d582f2
#
_entry.id   4f230a020ba1b835e1f4fd2a92d582f2
#
_cell.length_a   1.000
_cell.length_b   1.000
_cell.length_c   1.000
_cell.angle_alpha   90.00
_cell.angle_beta   90.00
_cell.angle_gamma   90.00
#
_symmetry.space_group_name_H-M   'P 1'
#
loop_
_entity.id
_entity.type
_entity.pdbx_description
1 polymer ?
#
loop_
_entity_poly.entity_id
_entity_poly.type
_entity_poly.pdbx_seq_one_letter_code
_entity_poly.pdbx_strand_id
1 'polypeptide(L)'
;MQNKDDAQRVKAIVNTESKTDSGPGARRDLIIAEATRLFNEQGYADTRLEDIGDRLGTVKTSISYHFNSKEGLLQQAYENALTFSETALHNATGAPTGCAAVLEWVRAHARAHSEALGGLRPPLALIADLSSLEDSAANALATRYRQLIRGCGELLEKGRADGSIGIKSVDATLFFLVNMLHWMPRWLSEIHPDAALRAIDGLVDLLQHGLARDRRRRPAPSINPTVNETMDSIFDREARNRMKREAFFRTGTRALNARGYRSLSLNDIAAELGVTRGAFYYQIADKDALLQGCFERSCDLIAEAQRQAAQDGLGGLDQLERALRWLYDRQVSNLDPLTRISLLSALEPKIRAMIETRLEESRSRFARILAKAVMDGSAREIHIAGADQLVLGAMFAGSHRRLAMMPSAQAGSRPGFSSAAYFEPLFYGLLGRLESAD
;
A
#
# COMPACT_ATOMS: atom_id res chain seq x y z
N MET A 1 -4.37 9.21 -21.67
CA MET A 1 -3.65 8.84 -22.92
C MET A 1 -2.74 7.62 -22.72
N GLN A 2 -2.15 7.42 -21.55
CA GLN A 2 -1.26 6.28 -21.23
C GLN A 2 -1.90 4.89 -21.39
N ASN A 3 -3.20 4.76 -21.05
CA ASN A 3 -3.92 3.48 -21.11
C ASN A 3 -4.15 2.90 -22.53
N LYS A 4 -4.04 3.73 -23.59
CA LYS A 4 -4.13 3.26 -24.98
C LYS A 4 -2.79 2.77 -25.53
N ASP A 5 -1.69 3.34 -25.06
CA ASP A 5 -0.35 2.94 -25.50
C ASP A 5 0.08 1.60 -24.88
N ASP A 6 -0.34 1.34 -23.63
CA ASP A 6 -0.09 0.06 -22.96
C ASP A 6 -0.89 -1.08 -23.61
N ALA A 7 -2.16 -0.83 -24.00
CA ALA A 7 -2.96 -1.79 -24.75
C ALA A 7 -2.40 -2.06 -26.16
N GLN A 8 -1.76 -1.06 -26.79
CA GLN A 8 -1.11 -1.23 -28.08
C GLN A 8 0.24 -1.97 -27.96
N ARG A 9 1.02 -1.75 -26.90
CA ARG A 9 2.25 -2.50 -26.62
C ARG A 9 1.97 -3.97 -26.33
N VAL A 10 0.95 -4.26 -25.50
CA VAL A 10 0.52 -5.66 -25.25
C VAL A 10 0.03 -6.32 -26.54
N LYS A 11 -0.75 -5.61 -27.39
CA LYS A 11 -1.15 -6.11 -28.71
C LYS A 11 0.04 -6.34 -29.64
N ALA A 12 1.08 -5.51 -29.58
CA ALA A 12 2.28 -5.69 -30.39
C ALA A 12 3.08 -6.93 -29.97
N ILE A 13 3.22 -7.17 -28.65
CA ILE A 13 3.90 -8.36 -28.12
C ILE A 13 3.09 -9.63 -28.43
N VAL A 14 1.77 -9.59 -28.21
CA VAL A 14 0.87 -10.73 -28.51
C VAL A 14 0.83 -11.03 -30.03
N ASN A 15 0.86 -10.01 -30.89
CA ASN A 15 0.84 -10.19 -32.35
C ASN A 15 2.21 -10.62 -32.92
N THR A 16 3.32 -10.37 -32.26
CA THR A 16 4.64 -10.81 -32.71
C THR A 16 4.90 -12.27 -32.30
N GLU A 17 4.32 -12.72 -31.17
CA GLU A 17 4.45 -14.10 -30.68
C GLU A 17 3.36 -15.06 -31.20
N SER A 18 2.24 -14.54 -31.75
CA SER A 18 1.14 -15.40 -32.26
C SER A 18 1.47 -16.17 -33.53
N LYS A 19 2.68 -16.05 -34.04
CA LYS A 19 3.16 -16.82 -35.21
C LYS A 19 4.24 -17.87 -34.91
N THR A 20 4.67 -18.01 -33.67
CA THR A 20 5.57 -19.09 -33.25
C THR A 20 4.88 -19.92 -32.17
N ASP A 21 4.74 -21.19 -32.42
CA ASP A 21 4.29 -22.32 -31.63
C ASP A 21 4.42 -22.15 -30.10
N SER A 22 3.50 -21.39 -29.50
CA SER A 22 3.43 -21.25 -28.04
C SER A 22 2.71 -22.49 -27.49
N GLY A 23 3.49 -23.44 -26.99
CA GLY A 23 2.96 -24.63 -26.33
C GLY A 23 1.95 -24.28 -25.20
N PRO A 24 1.14 -25.25 -24.76
CA PRO A 24 0.11 -25.02 -23.71
C PRO A 24 0.62 -24.34 -22.45
N GLY A 25 1.90 -24.47 -22.11
CA GLY A 25 2.57 -23.82 -20.97
C GLY A 25 2.69 -22.31 -21.14
N ALA A 26 3.13 -21.83 -22.29
CA ALA A 26 3.31 -20.39 -22.53
C ALA A 26 1.98 -19.64 -22.50
N ARG A 27 0.89 -20.26 -22.98
CA ARG A 27 -0.46 -19.65 -22.89
C ARG A 27 -0.95 -19.56 -21.45
N ARG A 28 -0.68 -20.61 -20.66
CA ARG A 28 -1.01 -20.63 -19.22
C ARG A 28 -0.28 -19.50 -18.46
N ASP A 29 1.00 -19.30 -18.76
CA ASP A 29 1.83 -18.26 -18.12
C ASP A 29 1.36 -16.84 -18.48
N LEU A 30 0.94 -16.60 -19.71
CA LEU A 30 0.34 -15.33 -20.14
C LEU A 30 -0.97 -15.04 -19.38
N ILE A 31 -1.82 -16.05 -19.18
CA ILE A 31 -3.07 -15.90 -18.41
C ILE A 31 -2.76 -15.55 -16.97
N ILE A 32 -1.79 -16.23 -16.33
CA ILE A 32 -1.37 -15.92 -14.95
C ILE A 32 -0.83 -14.49 -14.86
N ALA A 33 0.01 -14.07 -15.79
CA ALA A 33 0.62 -12.75 -15.80
C ALA A 33 -0.44 -11.66 -15.91
N GLU A 34 -1.41 -11.79 -16.83
CA GLU A 34 -2.46 -10.79 -16.99
C GLU A 34 -3.45 -10.78 -15.82
N ALA A 35 -3.80 -11.96 -15.30
CA ALA A 35 -4.59 -12.05 -14.06
C ALA A 35 -3.89 -11.37 -12.89
N THR A 36 -2.58 -11.61 -12.72
CA THR A 36 -1.78 -10.97 -11.66
C THR A 36 -1.77 -9.45 -11.80
N ARG A 37 -1.64 -8.93 -13.03
CA ARG A 37 -1.69 -7.49 -13.30
C ARG A 37 -3.03 -6.90 -12.85
N LEU A 38 -4.14 -7.51 -13.27
CA LEU A 38 -5.49 -7.06 -12.89
C LEU A 38 -5.76 -7.17 -11.38
N PHE A 39 -5.30 -8.26 -10.74
CA PHE A 39 -5.41 -8.39 -9.28
C PHE A 39 -4.66 -7.30 -8.53
N ASN A 40 -3.49 -6.89 -9.02
CA ASN A 40 -2.72 -5.80 -8.43
C ASN A 40 -3.35 -4.42 -8.69
N GLU A 41 -3.91 -4.19 -9.87
CA GLU A 41 -4.50 -2.91 -10.30
C GLU A 41 -5.83 -2.62 -9.61
N GLN A 42 -6.75 -3.58 -9.58
CA GLN A 42 -8.14 -3.37 -9.13
C GLN A 42 -8.58 -4.31 -8.00
N GLY A 43 -7.72 -5.25 -7.60
CA GLY A 43 -8.02 -6.25 -6.56
C GLY A 43 -8.72 -7.49 -7.10
N TYR A 44 -8.61 -8.60 -6.33
CA TYR A 44 -9.22 -9.88 -6.71
C TYR A 44 -10.75 -9.80 -6.83
N ALA A 45 -11.43 -9.20 -5.83
CA ALA A 45 -12.89 -9.15 -5.79
C ALA A 45 -13.47 -8.44 -7.03
N ASP A 46 -12.79 -7.40 -7.50
CA ASP A 46 -13.26 -6.54 -8.59
C ASP A 46 -12.76 -6.99 -10.00
N THR A 47 -11.97 -8.06 -10.09
CA THR A 47 -11.54 -8.67 -11.35
C THR A 47 -12.48 -9.81 -11.77
N ARG A 48 -12.82 -9.90 -13.06
CA ARG A 48 -13.57 -11.01 -13.69
C ARG A 48 -12.69 -11.78 -14.65
N LEU A 49 -13.05 -13.03 -14.94
CA LEU A 49 -12.36 -13.81 -15.97
C LEU A 49 -12.53 -13.19 -17.36
N GLU A 50 -13.66 -12.54 -17.61
CA GLU A 50 -13.94 -11.79 -18.84
C GLU A 50 -12.95 -10.63 -18.99
N ASP A 51 -12.64 -9.88 -17.92
CA ASP A 51 -11.69 -8.77 -17.96
C ASP A 51 -10.28 -9.25 -18.37
N ILE A 52 -9.87 -10.46 -17.90
CA ILE A 52 -8.62 -11.09 -18.30
C ILE A 52 -8.67 -11.50 -19.77
N GLY A 53 -9.82 -12.07 -20.20
CA GLY A 53 -10.04 -12.46 -21.59
C GLY A 53 -9.93 -11.28 -22.56
N ASP A 54 -10.59 -10.17 -22.22
CA ASP A 54 -10.58 -8.93 -23.01
C ASP A 54 -9.17 -8.35 -23.17
N ARG A 55 -8.37 -8.38 -22.10
CA ARG A 55 -6.96 -7.94 -22.14
C ARG A 55 -6.10 -8.84 -23.04
N LEU A 56 -6.35 -10.15 -23.04
CA LEU A 56 -5.60 -11.13 -23.84
C LEU A 56 -6.18 -11.32 -25.24
N GLY A 57 -7.27 -10.63 -25.61
CA GLY A 57 -7.96 -10.83 -26.89
C GLY A 57 -8.52 -12.26 -27.04
N THR A 58 -9.00 -12.87 -25.94
CA THR A 58 -9.53 -14.24 -25.90
C THR A 58 -10.87 -14.30 -25.16
N VAL A 59 -11.56 -15.42 -25.30
CA VAL A 59 -12.84 -15.64 -24.61
C VAL A 59 -12.64 -16.35 -23.26
N LYS A 60 -13.59 -16.16 -22.34
CA LYS A 60 -13.58 -16.81 -21.02
C LYS A 60 -13.37 -18.33 -21.07
N THR A 61 -13.96 -19.02 -22.05
CA THR A 61 -13.84 -20.47 -22.22
C THR A 61 -12.39 -20.91 -22.45
N SER A 62 -11.58 -20.09 -23.14
CA SER A 62 -10.15 -20.35 -23.32
C SER A 62 -9.37 -20.27 -22.00
N ILE A 63 -9.75 -19.32 -21.10
CA ILE A 63 -9.16 -19.22 -19.77
C ILE A 63 -9.58 -20.41 -18.91
N SER A 64 -10.88 -20.77 -18.96
CA SER A 64 -11.44 -21.90 -18.21
C SER A 64 -10.86 -23.26 -18.62
N TYR A 65 -10.30 -23.38 -19.82
CA TYR A 65 -9.55 -24.56 -20.24
C TYR A 65 -8.25 -24.74 -19.44
N HIS A 66 -7.57 -23.65 -19.09
CA HIS A 66 -6.31 -23.67 -18.34
C HIS A 66 -6.49 -23.59 -16.83
N PHE A 67 -7.57 -22.97 -16.37
CA PHE A 67 -7.87 -22.73 -14.95
C PHE A 67 -9.34 -22.98 -14.65
N ASN A 68 -9.62 -23.86 -13.71
CA ASN A 68 -10.98 -24.22 -13.33
C ASN A 68 -11.75 -23.04 -12.69
N SER A 69 -11.04 -22.08 -12.10
CA SER A 69 -11.66 -20.95 -11.39
C SER A 69 -10.74 -19.73 -11.34
N LYS A 70 -11.32 -18.56 -11.07
CA LYS A 70 -10.58 -17.33 -10.77
C LYS A 70 -9.71 -17.51 -9.50
N GLU A 71 -10.19 -18.30 -8.56
CA GLU A 71 -9.47 -18.64 -7.33
C GLU A 71 -8.16 -19.40 -7.62
N GLY A 72 -8.21 -20.40 -8.51
CA GLY A 72 -7.01 -21.14 -8.95
C GLY A 72 -5.97 -20.24 -9.62
N LEU A 73 -6.42 -19.20 -10.34
CA LEU A 73 -5.52 -18.15 -10.87
C LEU A 73 -4.86 -17.35 -9.75
N LEU A 74 -5.63 -16.93 -8.73
CA LEU A 74 -5.10 -16.19 -7.58
C LEU A 74 -4.10 -17.03 -6.80
N GLN A 75 -4.42 -18.31 -6.54
CA GLN A 75 -3.54 -19.23 -5.86
C GLN A 75 -2.19 -19.33 -6.58
N GLN A 76 -2.22 -19.58 -7.90
CA GLN A 76 -0.99 -19.70 -8.70
C GLN A 76 -0.18 -18.39 -8.73
N ALA A 77 -0.86 -17.23 -8.82
CA ALA A 77 -0.20 -15.93 -8.77
C ALA A 77 0.53 -15.72 -7.43
N TYR A 78 -0.10 -16.12 -6.32
CA TYR A 78 0.50 -16.04 -4.98
C TYR A 78 1.65 -17.04 -4.79
N GLU A 79 1.50 -18.28 -5.30
CA GLU A 79 2.59 -19.28 -5.29
C GLU A 79 3.82 -18.77 -6.01
N ASN A 80 3.65 -18.17 -7.20
CA ASN A 80 4.75 -17.59 -7.98
C ASN A 80 5.42 -16.43 -7.24
N ALA A 81 4.64 -15.54 -6.63
CA ALA A 81 5.15 -14.42 -5.86
C ALA A 81 5.92 -14.85 -4.61
N LEU A 82 5.40 -15.85 -3.87
CA LEU A 82 6.10 -16.43 -2.71
C LEU A 82 7.39 -17.11 -3.12
N THR A 83 7.38 -17.95 -4.16
CA THR A 83 8.58 -18.62 -4.66
C THR A 83 9.68 -17.62 -5.05
N PHE A 84 9.30 -16.54 -5.73
CA PHE A 84 10.25 -15.44 -6.02
C PHE A 84 10.80 -14.82 -4.72
N SER A 85 9.91 -14.46 -3.78
CA SER A 85 10.29 -13.78 -2.55
C SER A 85 11.17 -14.65 -1.63
N GLU A 86 10.88 -15.97 -1.57
CA GLU A 86 11.68 -16.96 -0.84
C GLU A 86 13.08 -17.09 -1.46
N THR A 87 13.17 -17.15 -2.80
CA THR A 87 14.44 -17.18 -3.52
C THR A 87 15.24 -15.91 -3.29
N ALA A 88 14.59 -14.74 -3.38
CA ALA A 88 15.24 -13.45 -3.12
C ALA A 88 15.76 -13.35 -1.67
N LEU A 89 14.97 -13.85 -0.70
CA LEU A 89 15.39 -13.90 0.70
C LEU A 89 16.60 -14.81 0.89
N HIS A 90 16.56 -16.02 0.31
CA HIS A 90 17.67 -16.97 0.37
C HIS A 90 18.96 -16.35 -0.20
N ASN A 91 18.89 -15.74 -1.36
CA ASN A 91 20.07 -15.09 -1.98
C ASN A 91 20.62 -13.96 -1.09
N ALA A 92 19.74 -13.19 -0.46
CA ALA A 92 20.13 -12.10 0.43
C ALA A 92 20.88 -12.57 1.69
N THR A 93 20.67 -13.82 2.15
CA THR A 93 21.39 -14.36 3.35
C THR A 93 22.91 -14.41 3.17
N GLY A 94 23.40 -14.45 1.92
CA GLY A 94 24.83 -14.41 1.59
C GLY A 94 25.49 -13.04 1.75
N ALA A 95 24.75 -11.98 2.00
CA ALA A 95 25.28 -10.64 2.18
C ALA A 95 26.14 -10.53 3.46
N PRO A 96 27.18 -9.64 3.44
CA PRO A 96 28.18 -9.55 4.52
C PRO A 96 27.61 -9.10 5.87
N THR A 97 26.52 -8.30 5.86
CA THR A 97 25.83 -7.81 7.07
C THR A 97 24.33 -7.98 6.96
N GLY A 98 23.63 -7.95 8.10
CA GLY A 98 22.19 -8.00 8.11
C GLY A 98 21.54 -6.82 7.39
N CYS A 99 22.11 -5.61 7.52
CA CYS A 99 21.62 -4.43 6.78
C CYS A 99 21.76 -4.64 5.26
N ALA A 100 22.91 -5.08 4.78
CA ALA A 100 23.11 -5.37 3.36
C ALA A 100 22.11 -6.44 2.87
N ALA A 101 21.87 -7.49 3.66
CA ALA A 101 20.91 -8.54 3.32
C ALA A 101 19.47 -8.00 3.15
N VAL A 102 18.99 -7.17 4.09
CA VAL A 102 17.66 -6.53 3.98
C VAL A 102 17.59 -5.64 2.74
N LEU A 103 18.61 -4.83 2.48
CA LEU A 103 18.62 -3.93 1.32
C LEU A 103 18.69 -4.69 0.00
N GLU A 104 19.43 -5.80 -0.09
CA GLU A 104 19.45 -6.68 -1.26
C GLU A 104 18.09 -7.33 -1.51
N TRP A 105 17.40 -7.79 -0.46
CA TRP A 105 16.05 -8.34 -0.58
C TRP A 105 15.06 -7.30 -1.12
N VAL A 106 15.07 -6.07 -0.58
CA VAL A 106 14.25 -4.97 -1.10
C VAL A 106 14.62 -4.63 -2.55
N ARG A 107 15.90 -4.54 -2.86
CA ARG A 107 16.40 -4.25 -4.22
C ARG A 107 15.95 -5.30 -5.24
N ALA A 108 15.95 -6.58 -4.86
CA ALA A 108 15.48 -7.67 -5.71
C ALA A 108 14.00 -7.50 -6.09
N HIS A 109 13.14 -7.14 -5.11
CA HIS A 109 11.73 -6.86 -5.37
C HIS A 109 11.53 -5.63 -6.24
N ALA A 110 12.26 -4.53 -5.97
CA ALA A 110 12.19 -3.31 -6.76
C ALA A 110 12.56 -3.54 -8.23
N ARG A 111 13.66 -4.27 -8.47
CA ARG A 111 14.07 -4.66 -9.82
C ARG A 111 13.02 -5.53 -10.49
N ALA A 112 12.49 -6.53 -9.78
CA ALA A 112 11.47 -7.42 -10.33
C ALA A 112 10.19 -6.67 -10.75
N HIS A 113 9.74 -5.70 -9.97
CA HIS A 113 8.61 -4.86 -10.33
C HIS A 113 8.93 -3.93 -11.50
N SER A 114 10.13 -3.33 -11.54
CA SER A 114 10.58 -2.50 -12.66
C SER A 114 10.66 -3.30 -13.97
N GLU A 115 11.23 -4.49 -13.93
CA GLU A 115 11.32 -5.41 -15.07
C GLU A 115 9.93 -5.83 -15.56
N ALA A 116 8.99 -6.09 -14.63
CA ALA A 116 7.62 -6.45 -14.98
C ALA A 116 6.86 -5.29 -15.66
N LEU A 117 7.09 -4.04 -15.20
CA LEU A 117 6.55 -2.85 -15.85
C LEU A 117 7.13 -2.65 -17.26
N GLY A 118 8.40 -2.98 -17.45
CA GLY A 118 9.06 -2.99 -18.76
C GLY A 118 8.72 -4.19 -19.65
N GLY A 119 7.91 -5.14 -19.19
CA GLY A 119 7.55 -6.36 -19.94
C GLY A 119 8.66 -7.42 -20.02
N LEU A 120 9.74 -7.27 -19.23
CA LEU A 120 10.88 -8.20 -19.23
C LEU A 120 10.64 -9.46 -18.40
N ARG A 121 9.60 -9.46 -17.58
CA ARG A 121 9.18 -10.61 -16.77
C ARG A 121 7.69 -10.52 -16.42
N PRO A 122 7.06 -11.64 -15.97
CA PRO A 122 5.71 -11.60 -15.40
C PRO A 122 5.64 -10.75 -14.14
N PRO A 123 4.50 -10.07 -13.88
CA PRO A 123 4.31 -9.30 -12.65
C PRO A 123 4.27 -10.21 -11.41
N LEU A 124 4.71 -9.68 -10.27
CA LEU A 124 4.57 -10.34 -8.97
C LEU A 124 3.24 -9.95 -8.34
N ALA A 125 2.51 -10.93 -7.82
CA ALA A 125 1.27 -10.67 -7.11
C ALA A 125 1.51 -10.01 -5.73
N LEU A 126 0.71 -9.00 -5.44
CA LEU A 126 0.66 -8.42 -4.10
C LEU A 126 -0.25 -9.28 -3.21
N ILE A 127 0.33 -9.93 -2.20
CA ILE A 127 -0.41 -10.86 -1.34
C ILE A 127 -1.31 -10.04 -0.38
N ALA A 128 -2.58 -9.89 -0.75
CA ALA A 128 -3.53 -9.05 -0.03
C ALA A 128 -4.84 -9.76 0.35
N ASP A 129 -5.27 -10.75 -0.42
CA ASP A 129 -6.62 -11.33 -0.34
C ASP A 129 -6.61 -12.86 -0.11
N LEU A 130 -5.77 -13.36 0.82
CA LEU A 130 -5.71 -14.80 1.14
C LEU A 130 -7.06 -15.38 1.58
N SER A 131 -7.92 -14.57 2.22
CA SER A 131 -9.28 -14.97 2.61
C SER A 131 -10.24 -15.20 1.43
N SER A 132 -9.81 -14.96 0.21
CA SER A 132 -10.56 -15.24 -1.02
C SER A 132 -10.24 -16.61 -1.61
N LEU A 133 -9.38 -17.39 -0.96
CA LEU A 133 -9.03 -18.76 -1.32
C LEU A 133 -9.77 -19.76 -0.44
N GLU A 134 -9.89 -21.00 -0.89
CA GLU A 134 -10.34 -22.11 -0.04
C GLU A 134 -9.44 -22.26 1.19
N ASP A 135 -10.00 -22.70 2.32
CA ASP A 135 -9.33 -22.74 3.62
C ASP A 135 -7.99 -23.49 3.58
N SER A 136 -7.90 -24.60 2.83
CA SER A 136 -6.67 -25.40 2.71
C SER A 136 -5.56 -24.64 1.98
N ALA A 137 -5.87 -24.05 0.84
CA ALA A 137 -4.94 -23.26 0.03
C ALA A 137 -4.56 -21.96 0.75
N ALA A 138 -5.54 -21.27 1.34
CA ALA A 138 -5.33 -20.07 2.13
C ALA A 138 -4.38 -20.33 3.31
N ASN A 139 -4.58 -21.43 4.05
CA ASN A 139 -3.73 -21.80 5.19
C ASN A 139 -2.30 -22.18 4.78
N ALA A 140 -2.13 -22.90 3.65
CA ALA A 140 -0.82 -23.26 3.13
C ALA A 140 -0.04 -22.01 2.72
N LEU A 141 -0.65 -21.10 1.94
CA LEU A 141 -0.03 -19.85 1.50
C LEU A 141 0.23 -18.88 2.67
N ALA A 142 -0.70 -18.79 3.61
CA ALA A 142 -0.50 -18.00 4.84
C ALA A 142 0.67 -18.53 5.68
N THR A 143 0.87 -19.83 5.73
CA THR A 143 1.99 -20.45 6.43
C THR A 143 3.32 -20.12 5.75
N ARG A 144 3.41 -20.29 4.42
CA ARG A 144 4.60 -19.89 3.64
C ARG A 144 4.89 -18.40 3.79
N TYR A 145 3.85 -17.54 3.68
CA TYR A 145 4.01 -16.10 3.86
C TYR A 145 4.54 -15.74 5.25
N ARG A 146 3.98 -16.35 6.33
CA ARG A 146 4.50 -16.13 7.70
C ARG A 146 5.94 -16.59 7.86
N GLN A 147 6.35 -17.69 7.23
CA GLN A 147 7.75 -18.15 7.23
C GLN A 147 8.67 -17.16 6.50
N LEU A 148 8.26 -16.67 5.33
CA LEU A 148 8.98 -15.64 4.59
C LEU A 148 9.17 -14.37 5.44
N ILE A 149 8.10 -13.87 6.06
CA ILE A 149 8.14 -12.69 6.91
C ILE A 149 9.03 -12.90 8.14
N ARG A 150 9.00 -14.10 8.74
CA ARG A 150 9.92 -14.46 9.83
C ARG A 150 11.37 -14.44 9.37
N GLY A 151 11.68 -15.01 8.21
CA GLY A 151 13.04 -14.98 7.65
C GLY A 151 13.54 -13.55 7.39
N CYS A 152 12.66 -12.64 6.93
CA CYS A 152 13.00 -11.22 6.81
C CYS A 152 13.29 -10.59 8.19
N GLY A 153 12.52 -10.96 9.22
CA GLY A 153 12.78 -10.56 10.61
C GLY A 153 14.14 -11.05 11.12
N GLU A 154 14.54 -12.26 10.76
CA GLU A 154 15.85 -12.83 11.12
C GLU A 154 17.01 -12.04 10.47
N LEU A 155 16.83 -11.52 9.25
CA LEU A 155 17.83 -10.62 8.65
C LEU A 155 17.95 -9.30 9.41
N LEU A 156 16.85 -8.74 9.89
CA LEU A 156 16.87 -7.53 10.73
C LEU A 156 17.56 -7.80 12.08
N GLU A 157 17.27 -8.94 12.72
CA GLU A 157 17.93 -9.34 13.98
C GLU A 157 19.44 -9.63 13.76
N LYS A 158 19.83 -10.26 12.65
CA LYS A 158 21.23 -10.42 12.26
C LYS A 158 21.93 -9.06 12.20
N GLY A 159 21.26 -8.05 11.55
CA GLY A 159 21.82 -6.70 11.45
C GLY A 159 21.93 -5.97 12.78
N ARG A 160 21.01 -6.22 13.72
CA ARG A 160 21.14 -5.72 15.10
C ARG A 160 22.29 -6.38 15.85
N ALA A 161 22.47 -7.67 15.67
CA ALA A 161 23.54 -8.42 16.32
C ALA A 161 24.92 -8.07 15.78
N ASP A 162 25.06 -7.82 14.48
CA ASP A 162 26.31 -7.41 13.84
C ASP A 162 26.58 -5.88 13.90
N GLY A 163 25.65 -5.11 14.47
CA GLY A 163 25.74 -3.67 14.63
C GLY A 163 25.46 -2.86 13.36
N SER A 164 25.08 -3.49 12.25
CA SER A 164 24.77 -2.81 10.98
C SER A 164 23.36 -2.20 10.94
N ILE A 165 22.47 -2.59 11.88
CA ILE A 165 21.10 -2.09 12.03
C ILE A 165 20.88 -1.56 13.45
N GLY A 166 20.40 -0.32 13.57
CA GLY A 166 20.17 0.37 14.85
C GLY A 166 18.68 0.65 15.18
N ILE A 167 17.74 -0.01 14.49
CA ILE A 167 16.31 0.18 14.74
C ILE A 167 15.88 -0.35 16.13
N LYS A 168 14.82 0.25 16.69
CA LYS A 168 14.30 -0.13 18.02
C LYS A 168 13.33 -1.31 17.99
N SER A 169 12.55 -1.44 16.91
CA SER A 169 11.51 -2.46 16.78
C SER A 169 11.62 -3.18 15.44
N VAL A 170 11.97 -4.47 15.50
CA VAL A 170 11.99 -5.34 14.31
C VAL A 170 10.60 -5.48 13.70
N ASP A 171 9.57 -5.72 14.51
CA ASP A 171 8.20 -5.88 14.04
C ASP A 171 7.67 -4.63 13.32
N ALA A 172 7.92 -3.44 13.88
CA ALA A 172 7.52 -2.18 13.26
C ALA A 172 8.25 -1.95 11.94
N THR A 173 9.55 -2.18 11.90
CA THR A 173 10.38 -2.07 10.69
C THR A 173 9.95 -3.06 9.62
N LEU A 174 9.71 -4.31 10.00
CA LEU A 174 9.24 -5.35 9.11
C LEU A 174 7.88 -4.98 8.49
N PHE A 175 6.95 -4.49 9.31
CA PHE A 175 5.66 -4.04 8.82
C PHE A 175 5.78 -2.83 7.87
N PHE A 176 6.68 -1.89 8.16
CA PHE A 176 7.00 -0.77 7.27
C PHE A 176 7.55 -1.27 5.93
N LEU A 177 8.54 -2.16 5.93
CA LEU A 177 9.14 -2.72 4.71
C LEU A 177 8.11 -3.47 3.86
N VAL A 178 7.27 -4.30 4.47
CA VAL A 178 6.19 -5.02 3.76
C VAL A 178 5.21 -4.04 3.11
N ASN A 179 4.84 -2.96 3.79
CA ASN A 179 3.98 -1.93 3.20
C ASN A 179 4.65 -1.21 2.03
N MET A 180 5.94 -0.90 2.16
CA MET A 180 6.72 -0.30 1.07
C MET A 180 6.79 -1.22 -0.16
N LEU A 181 6.99 -2.52 0.03
CA LEU A 181 6.97 -3.50 -1.06
C LEU A 181 5.62 -3.55 -1.78
N HIS A 182 4.51 -3.46 -1.04
CA HIS A 182 3.17 -3.43 -1.63
C HIS A 182 2.89 -2.13 -2.42
N TRP A 183 3.53 -1.02 -2.05
CA TRP A 183 3.40 0.25 -2.76
C TRP A 183 4.32 0.36 -3.99
N MET A 184 5.36 -0.45 -4.03
CA MET A 184 6.45 -0.38 -5.00
C MET A 184 6.00 -0.42 -6.47
N PRO A 185 5.05 -1.30 -6.91
CA PRO A 185 4.60 -1.30 -8.30
C PRO A 185 3.99 0.04 -8.72
N ARG A 186 3.20 0.67 -7.83
CA ARG A 186 2.59 1.96 -8.11
C ARG A 186 3.64 3.07 -8.18
N TRP A 187 4.57 3.11 -7.23
CA TRP A 187 5.66 4.08 -7.26
C TRP A 187 6.48 3.97 -8.54
N LEU A 188 6.90 2.75 -8.90
CA LEU A 188 7.70 2.53 -10.09
C LEU A 188 6.95 2.80 -11.40
N SER A 189 5.62 2.64 -11.44
CA SER A 189 4.82 2.95 -12.64
C SER A 189 4.81 4.44 -13.01
N GLU A 190 5.15 5.31 -12.08
CA GLU A 190 5.26 6.76 -12.31
C GLU A 190 6.72 7.20 -12.63
N ILE A 191 7.69 6.28 -12.55
CA ILE A 191 9.09 6.53 -12.85
C ILE A 191 9.36 6.21 -14.32
N HIS A 192 10.05 7.14 -15.02
CA HIS A 192 10.48 6.85 -16.39
C HIS A 192 11.43 5.64 -16.41
N PRO A 193 11.29 4.68 -17.34
CA PRO A 193 12.09 3.45 -17.36
C PRO A 193 13.60 3.69 -17.25
N ASP A 194 14.14 4.70 -17.92
CA ASP A 194 15.57 5.05 -17.88
C ASP A 194 16.05 5.56 -16.51
N ALA A 195 15.11 5.99 -15.65
CA ALA A 195 15.40 6.45 -14.31
C ALA A 195 15.17 5.37 -13.24
N ALA A 196 14.57 4.23 -13.59
CA ALA A 196 14.14 3.22 -12.63
C ALA A 196 15.29 2.69 -11.75
N LEU A 197 16.45 2.38 -12.35
CA LEU A 197 17.59 1.89 -11.58
C LEU A 197 18.12 2.95 -10.59
N ARG A 198 18.20 4.22 -11.02
CA ARG A 198 18.61 5.31 -10.11
C ARG A 198 17.60 5.52 -8.99
N ALA A 199 16.29 5.40 -9.29
CA ALA A 199 15.27 5.49 -8.28
C ALA A 199 15.34 4.34 -7.26
N ILE A 200 15.64 3.12 -7.72
CA ILE A 200 15.85 1.95 -6.86
C ILE A 200 17.09 2.16 -5.95
N ASP A 201 18.18 2.67 -6.50
CA ASP A 201 19.37 2.98 -5.68
C ASP A 201 19.08 4.07 -4.66
N GLY A 202 18.31 5.09 -5.03
CA GLY A 202 17.83 6.11 -4.11
C GLY A 202 16.92 5.56 -3.00
N LEU A 203 16.03 4.61 -3.32
CA LEU A 203 15.21 3.91 -2.32
C LEU A 203 16.09 3.15 -1.32
N VAL A 204 17.08 2.42 -1.81
CA VAL A 204 18.02 1.67 -0.96
C VAL A 204 18.78 2.63 -0.05
N ASP A 205 19.28 3.76 -0.58
CA ASP A 205 19.93 4.81 0.22
C ASP A 205 18.98 5.39 1.28
N LEU A 206 17.73 5.68 0.91
CA LEU A 206 16.70 6.13 1.86
C LEU A 206 16.46 5.10 2.97
N LEU A 207 16.31 3.84 2.64
CA LEU A 207 16.08 2.78 3.63
C LEU A 207 17.31 2.57 4.53
N GLN A 208 18.52 2.78 4.02
CA GLN A 208 19.74 2.67 4.83
C GLN A 208 19.92 3.84 5.79
N HIS A 209 19.73 5.09 5.33
CA HIS A 209 20.13 6.30 6.05
C HIS A 209 18.95 7.15 6.56
N GLY A 210 17.73 6.95 6.03
CA GLY A 210 16.54 7.73 6.35
C GLY A 210 16.54 9.14 5.75
N LEU A 211 15.56 9.94 6.16
CA LEU A 211 15.40 11.35 5.76
C LEU A 211 16.20 12.32 6.62
N ALA A 212 16.33 12.04 7.92
CA ALA A 212 16.90 12.98 8.88
C ALA A 212 18.41 13.23 8.61
N ARG A 213 18.80 14.51 8.56
CA ARG A 213 20.21 14.90 8.49
C ARG A 213 20.92 14.58 9.80
N ASP A 214 20.28 14.89 10.93
CA ASP A 214 20.77 14.53 12.25
C ASP A 214 19.99 13.35 12.83
N ARG A 215 20.63 12.21 12.96
CA ARG A 215 20.05 10.99 13.54
C ARG A 215 19.88 11.05 15.06
N ARG A 216 20.41 12.07 15.76
CA ARG A 216 20.17 12.35 17.19
C ARG A 216 18.88 13.12 17.42
N ARG A 217 18.26 13.66 16.37
CA ARG A 217 17.00 14.37 16.43
C ARG A 217 15.96 13.56 17.20
N ARG A 218 15.20 14.20 18.07
CA ARG A 218 14.04 13.59 18.75
C ARG A 218 12.85 13.54 17.78
N PRO A 219 12.02 12.47 17.84
CA PRO A 219 10.78 12.44 17.08
C PRO A 219 9.90 13.64 17.41
N ALA A 220 9.21 14.17 16.39
CA ALA A 220 8.27 15.26 16.61
C ALA A 220 7.17 14.87 17.62
N PRO A 221 6.70 15.78 18.48
CA PRO A 221 5.61 15.50 19.40
C PRO A 221 4.34 15.14 18.63
N SER A 222 3.58 14.15 19.11
CA SER A 222 2.33 13.74 18.50
C SER A 222 1.30 14.87 18.53
N ILE A 223 0.46 14.95 17.50
CA ILE A 223 -0.72 15.80 17.51
C ILE A 223 -1.77 15.07 18.35
N ASN A 224 -2.16 15.64 19.48
CA ASN A 224 -3.31 15.14 20.20
C ASN A 224 -4.56 15.38 19.35
N PRO A 225 -5.39 14.36 19.09
CA PRO A 225 -6.65 14.58 18.41
C PRO A 225 -7.49 15.52 19.30
N THR A 226 -7.64 16.76 18.89
CA THR A 226 -8.64 17.65 19.48
C THR A 226 -10.00 17.13 19.05
N VAL A 227 -10.67 16.43 19.93
CA VAL A 227 -12.11 16.15 19.80
C VAL A 227 -12.81 17.48 20.07
N ASN A 228 -12.97 18.30 19.03
CA ASN A 228 -13.76 19.54 19.10
C ASN A 228 -15.27 19.23 18.96
N GLU A 229 -15.73 18.16 19.60
CA GLU A 229 -17.17 17.95 19.76
C GLU A 229 -17.60 18.67 21.04
N THR A 230 -18.03 19.92 20.89
CA THR A 230 -18.71 20.63 21.96
C THR A 230 -20.11 20.02 22.17
N MET A 231 -20.57 19.95 23.41
CA MET A 231 -21.93 19.48 23.75
C MET A 231 -23.03 20.19 22.91
N ASP A 232 -22.80 21.43 22.50
CA ASP A 232 -23.70 22.21 21.65
C ASP A 232 -23.90 21.59 20.25
N SER A 233 -22.93 20.81 19.72
CA SER A 233 -23.05 20.15 18.41
C SER A 233 -24.08 19.02 18.41
N ILE A 234 -24.43 18.46 19.56
CA ILE A 234 -25.43 17.38 19.68
C ILE A 234 -26.85 17.89 19.38
N PHE A 235 -27.13 19.14 19.66
CA PHE A 235 -28.43 19.77 19.44
C PHE A 235 -28.57 20.38 18.04
N ASP A 236 -27.47 20.63 17.33
CA ASP A 236 -27.49 21.11 15.95
C ASP A 236 -27.85 19.98 14.97
N ARG A 237 -28.93 20.18 14.20
CA ARG A 237 -29.41 19.22 13.21
C ARG A 237 -28.39 18.94 12.09
N GLU A 238 -27.67 19.97 11.66
CA GLU A 238 -26.65 19.85 10.61
C GLU A 238 -25.41 19.11 11.13
N ALA A 239 -24.96 19.42 12.36
CA ALA A 239 -23.87 18.70 12.99
C ALA A 239 -24.20 17.21 13.15
N ARG A 240 -25.41 16.85 13.61
CA ARG A 240 -25.86 15.46 13.70
C ARG A 240 -25.89 14.76 12.33
N ASN A 241 -26.30 15.44 11.27
CA ASN A 241 -26.29 14.87 9.92
C ASN A 241 -24.86 14.66 9.41
N ARG A 242 -23.93 15.59 9.68
CA ARG A 242 -22.51 15.43 9.38
C ARG A 242 -21.92 14.22 10.12
N MET A 243 -22.21 14.08 11.43
CA MET A 243 -21.75 12.93 12.23
C MET A 243 -22.27 11.59 11.69
N LYS A 244 -23.56 11.54 11.27
CA LYS A 244 -24.15 10.34 10.66
C LYS A 244 -23.47 10.00 9.33
N ARG A 245 -23.28 10.98 8.44
CA ARG A 245 -22.56 10.75 7.16
C ARG A 245 -21.14 10.28 7.40
N GLU A 246 -20.45 10.87 8.37
CA GLU A 246 -19.10 10.45 8.76
C GLU A 246 -19.08 8.97 9.21
N ALA A 247 -20.04 8.56 10.04
CA ALA A 247 -20.18 7.17 10.46
C ALA A 247 -20.43 6.23 9.26
N PHE A 248 -21.27 6.64 8.30
CA PHE A 248 -21.53 5.88 7.09
C PHE A 248 -20.28 5.71 6.23
N PHE A 249 -19.53 6.79 5.98
CA PHE A 249 -18.31 6.71 5.18
C PHE A 249 -17.21 5.92 5.90
N ARG A 250 -17.08 6.05 7.21
CA ARG A 250 -16.12 5.28 8.02
C ARG A 250 -16.41 3.77 7.95
N THR A 251 -17.66 3.37 8.17
CA THR A 251 -18.09 1.98 8.08
C THR A 251 -18.02 1.47 6.64
N GLY A 252 -18.42 2.31 5.67
CA GLY A 252 -18.28 2.04 4.24
C GLY A 252 -16.84 1.80 3.83
N THR A 253 -15.91 2.64 4.28
CA THR A 253 -14.47 2.46 4.00
C THR A 253 -13.95 1.14 4.57
N ARG A 254 -14.33 0.76 5.80
CA ARG A 254 -13.97 -0.55 6.37
C ARG A 254 -14.48 -1.71 5.53
N ALA A 255 -15.76 -1.67 5.17
CA ALA A 255 -16.39 -2.70 4.38
C ALA A 255 -15.80 -2.80 2.95
N LEU A 256 -15.56 -1.66 2.29
CA LEU A 256 -14.90 -1.57 0.99
C LEU A 256 -13.47 -2.13 1.04
N ASN A 257 -12.69 -1.73 2.04
CA ASN A 257 -11.33 -2.22 2.22
C ASN A 257 -11.28 -3.73 2.52
N ALA A 258 -12.31 -4.26 3.17
CA ALA A 258 -12.39 -5.68 3.53
C ALA A 258 -12.91 -6.56 2.40
N ARG A 259 -13.95 -6.14 1.67
CA ARG A 259 -14.72 -6.99 0.75
C ARG A 259 -14.57 -6.59 -0.72
N GLY A 260 -13.99 -5.40 -1.01
CA GLY A 260 -13.97 -4.81 -2.35
C GLY A 260 -15.31 -4.18 -2.72
N TYR A 261 -15.30 -3.48 -3.87
CA TYR A 261 -16.48 -2.74 -4.32
C TYR A 261 -17.60 -3.68 -4.78
N ARG A 262 -17.31 -4.72 -5.58
CA ARG A 262 -18.35 -5.59 -6.18
C ARG A 262 -19.14 -6.37 -5.12
N SER A 263 -18.47 -6.88 -4.09
CA SER A 263 -19.07 -7.68 -3.01
C SER A 263 -19.71 -6.85 -1.91
N LEU A 264 -19.63 -5.52 -1.97
CA LEU A 264 -20.19 -4.65 -0.96
C LEU A 264 -21.73 -4.66 -1.03
N SER A 265 -22.38 -4.78 0.14
CA SER A 265 -23.82 -4.60 0.32
C SER A 265 -24.11 -3.37 1.19
N LEU A 266 -24.90 -2.43 0.67
CA LEU A 266 -25.33 -1.25 1.44
C LEU A 266 -26.25 -1.64 2.62
N ASN A 267 -26.97 -2.77 2.48
CA ASN A 267 -27.82 -3.28 3.55
C ASN A 267 -26.99 -3.79 4.74
N ASP A 268 -25.83 -4.42 4.46
CA ASP A 268 -24.94 -4.89 5.53
C ASP A 268 -24.35 -3.72 6.30
N ILE A 269 -24.01 -2.63 5.61
CA ILE A 269 -23.52 -1.40 6.24
C ILE A 269 -24.62 -0.77 7.10
N ALA A 270 -25.85 -0.70 6.60
CA ALA A 270 -26.99 -0.18 7.37
C ALA A 270 -27.23 -1.03 8.64
N ALA A 271 -27.17 -2.35 8.52
CA ALA A 271 -27.30 -3.28 9.63
C ALA A 271 -26.16 -3.12 10.67
N GLU A 272 -24.90 -2.99 10.22
CA GLU A 272 -23.74 -2.77 11.10
C GLU A 272 -23.89 -1.46 11.90
N LEU A 273 -24.49 -0.44 11.29
CA LEU A 273 -24.74 0.86 11.93
C LEU A 273 -26.04 0.91 12.75
N GLY A 274 -26.84 -0.16 12.75
CA GLY A 274 -28.12 -0.22 13.47
C GLY A 274 -29.17 0.76 12.92
N VAL A 275 -29.10 1.11 11.62
CA VAL A 275 -30.05 2.03 10.98
C VAL A 275 -30.97 1.31 9.99
N THR A 276 -32.17 1.87 9.78
CA THR A 276 -33.08 1.34 8.77
C THR A 276 -32.55 1.62 7.36
N ARG A 277 -32.92 0.77 6.38
CA ARG A 277 -32.59 0.97 4.97
C ARG A 277 -32.99 2.36 4.48
N GLY A 278 -34.21 2.81 4.81
CA GLY A 278 -34.69 4.15 4.43
C GLY A 278 -33.83 5.28 4.98
N ALA A 279 -33.42 5.19 6.24
CA ALA A 279 -32.52 6.18 6.85
C ALA A 279 -31.13 6.19 6.20
N PHE A 280 -30.63 5.03 5.77
CA PHE A 280 -29.36 4.92 5.05
C PHE A 280 -29.48 5.57 3.66
N TYR A 281 -30.47 5.15 2.85
CA TYR A 281 -30.66 5.65 1.48
C TYR A 281 -31.04 7.15 1.42
N TYR A 282 -31.56 7.71 2.51
CA TYR A 282 -31.75 9.17 2.61
C TYR A 282 -30.42 9.94 2.62
N GLN A 283 -29.35 9.33 3.14
CA GLN A 283 -28.00 9.95 3.25
C GLN A 283 -27.06 9.56 2.10
N ILE A 284 -27.15 8.33 1.62
CA ILE A 284 -26.28 7.72 0.61
C ILE A 284 -27.17 7.13 -0.47
N ALA A 285 -27.19 7.73 -1.65
CA ALA A 285 -28.12 7.37 -2.73
C ALA A 285 -27.89 5.95 -3.24
N ASP A 286 -26.62 5.58 -3.45
CA ASP A 286 -26.22 4.31 -4.02
C ASP A 286 -24.78 3.95 -3.61
N LYS A 287 -24.27 2.87 -4.18
CA LYS A 287 -22.96 2.32 -3.90
C LYS A 287 -21.82 3.19 -4.46
N ASP A 288 -22.07 3.85 -5.58
CA ASP A 288 -21.11 4.75 -6.21
C ASP A 288 -20.96 6.03 -5.38
N ALA A 289 -22.06 6.59 -4.90
CA ALA A 289 -22.05 7.73 -3.98
C ALA A 289 -21.34 7.40 -2.66
N LEU A 290 -21.50 6.16 -2.15
CA LEU A 290 -20.75 5.71 -0.98
C LEU A 290 -19.23 5.66 -1.27
N LEU A 291 -18.82 5.02 -2.37
CA LEU A 291 -17.41 4.89 -2.74
C LEU A 291 -16.77 6.27 -2.96
N GLN A 292 -17.45 7.15 -3.68
CA GLN A 292 -17.01 8.54 -3.87
C GLN A 292 -16.80 9.24 -2.52
N GLY A 293 -17.81 9.22 -1.63
CA GLY A 293 -17.71 9.87 -0.33
C GLY A 293 -16.62 9.29 0.56
N CYS A 294 -16.34 7.98 0.47
CA CYS A 294 -15.22 7.36 1.18
C CYS A 294 -13.87 7.87 0.68
N PHE A 295 -13.71 8.08 -0.64
CA PHE A 295 -12.48 8.69 -1.18
C PHE A 295 -12.35 10.17 -0.84
N GLU A 296 -13.43 10.94 -0.96
CA GLU A 296 -13.45 12.36 -0.57
C GLU A 296 -13.03 12.53 0.88
N ARG A 297 -13.61 11.71 1.78
CA ARG A 297 -13.23 11.66 3.19
C ARG A 297 -11.75 11.32 3.38
N SER A 298 -11.21 10.38 2.63
CA SER A 298 -9.80 10.02 2.70
C SER A 298 -8.89 11.20 2.31
N CYS A 299 -9.25 11.92 1.24
CA CYS A 299 -8.54 13.13 0.83
C CYS A 299 -8.63 14.23 1.90
N ASP A 300 -9.80 14.40 2.54
CA ASP A 300 -10.00 15.38 3.62
C ASP A 300 -9.14 15.05 4.85
N LEU A 301 -9.05 13.77 5.23
CA LEU A 301 -8.18 13.32 6.34
C LEU A 301 -6.71 13.60 6.05
N ILE A 302 -6.24 13.33 4.82
CA ILE A 302 -4.85 13.62 4.44
C ILE A 302 -4.59 15.13 4.49
N ALA A 303 -5.50 15.94 3.94
CA ALA A 303 -5.38 17.39 3.97
C ALA A 303 -5.41 17.94 5.41
N GLU A 304 -6.24 17.37 6.29
CA GLU A 304 -6.28 17.73 7.71
C GLU A 304 -4.97 17.42 8.42
N ALA A 305 -4.41 16.21 8.21
CA ALA A 305 -3.11 15.85 8.77
C ALA A 305 -2.02 16.88 8.38
N GLN A 306 -2.01 17.29 7.12
CA GLN A 306 -1.07 18.28 6.60
C GLN A 306 -1.28 19.67 7.24
N ARG A 307 -2.54 20.09 7.42
CA ARG A 307 -2.87 21.36 8.11
C ARG A 307 -2.46 21.34 9.58
N GLN A 308 -2.81 20.27 10.30
CA GLN A 308 -2.47 20.11 11.72
C GLN A 308 -0.95 20.06 11.97
N ALA A 309 -0.20 19.55 11.01
CA ALA A 309 1.25 19.49 11.09
C ALA A 309 1.93 20.83 10.75
N ALA A 310 1.26 21.72 10.00
CA ALA A 310 1.80 23.00 9.53
C ALA A 310 1.77 24.08 10.60
N GLN A 311 2.20 23.78 11.84
CA GLN A 311 2.29 24.76 12.91
C GLN A 311 3.53 25.64 12.73
N ASP A 312 3.42 26.91 13.17
CA ASP A 312 4.52 27.87 13.09
C ASP A 312 5.73 27.41 13.93
N GLY A 313 6.90 27.65 13.40
CA GLY A 313 8.17 27.34 14.07
C GLY A 313 8.67 25.90 13.94
N LEU A 314 7.90 24.98 13.34
CA LEU A 314 8.37 23.61 13.09
C LEU A 314 9.20 23.51 11.81
N GLY A 315 10.30 22.76 11.88
CA GLY A 315 11.08 22.33 10.71
C GLY A 315 10.25 21.44 9.76
N GLY A 316 10.66 21.39 8.49
CA GLY A 316 9.92 20.61 7.49
C GLY A 316 9.84 19.13 7.85
N LEU A 317 10.91 18.55 8.40
CA LEU A 317 10.91 17.15 8.79
C LEU A 317 9.98 16.85 9.96
N ASP A 318 9.84 17.77 10.93
CA ASP A 318 8.89 17.66 12.04
C ASP A 318 7.44 17.73 11.55
N GLN A 319 7.17 18.62 10.59
CA GLN A 319 5.86 18.71 9.95
C GLN A 319 5.50 17.41 9.24
N LEU A 320 6.44 16.83 8.46
CA LEU A 320 6.23 15.56 7.78
C LEU A 320 5.93 14.43 8.77
N GLU A 321 6.77 14.29 9.80
CA GLU A 321 6.63 13.23 10.80
C GLU A 321 5.29 13.33 11.55
N ARG A 322 4.88 14.52 11.94
CA ARG A 322 3.61 14.75 12.63
C ARG A 322 2.41 14.37 11.76
N ALA A 323 2.40 14.79 10.49
CA ALA A 323 1.32 14.45 9.56
C ALA A 323 1.19 12.93 9.36
N LEU A 324 2.32 12.25 9.12
CA LEU A 324 2.34 10.80 8.89
C LEU A 324 1.93 10.01 10.13
N ARG A 325 2.43 10.39 11.31
CA ARG A 325 2.08 9.71 12.57
C ARG A 325 0.62 9.91 12.93
N TRP A 326 0.07 11.11 12.74
CA TRP A 326 -1.34 11.39 12.96
C TRP A 326 -2.25 10.51 12.09
N LEU A 327 -1.94 10.39 10.78
CA LEU A 327 -2.68 9.53 9.85
C LEU A 327 -2.56 8.04 10.22
N TYR A 328 -1.36 7.59 10.59
CA TYR A 328 -1.14 6.22 11.02
C TYR A 328 -1.95 5.87 12.26
N ASP A 329 -1.85 6.67 13.31
CA ASP A 329 -2.52 6.43 14.59
C ASP A 329 -4.04 6.35 14.42
N ARG A 330 -4.63 7.17 13.54
CA ARG A 330 -6.06 7.13 13.20
C ARG A 330 -6.45 5.88 12.42
N GLN A 331 -5.63 5.42 11.52
CA GLN A 331 -5.90 4.19 10.75
C GLN A 331 -5.80 2.94 11.63
N VAL A 332 -4.74 2.80 12.44
CA VAL A 332 -4.54 1.60 13.26
C VAL A 332 -5.50 1.54 14.45
N SER A 333 -6.00 2.68 14.94
CA SER A 333 -7.08 2.70 15.93
C SER A 333 -8.44 2.32 15.33
N ASN A 334 -8.51 2.09 14.02
CA ASN A 334 -9.73 1.83 13.25
C ASN A 334 -10.78 2.95 13.36
N LEU A 335 -10.36 4.13 13.83
CA LEU A 335 -11.22 5.31 13.90
C LEU A 335 -11.45 5.88 12.50
N ASP A 336 -10.38 6.04 11.73
CA ASP A 336 -10.42 6.71 10.43
C ASP A 336 -9.60 5.98 9.37
N PRO A 337 -10.08 4.82 8.86
CA PRO A 337 -9.38 4.11 7.79
C PRO A 337 -9.38 4.95 6.52
N LEU A 338 -8.27 4.92 5.77
CA LEU A 338 -8.20 5.45 4.41
C LEU A 338 -8.71 4.41 3.42
N THR A 339 -9.39 4.87 2.37
CA THR A 339 -9.88 4.01 1.29
C THR A 339 -8.70 3.51 0.45
N ARG A 340 -8.65 2.20 0.16
CA ARG A 340 -7.57 1.61 -0.65
C ARG A 340 -7.54 2.19 -2.05
N ILE A 341 -6.36 2.57 -2.51
CA ILE A 341 -6.16 3.17 -3.86
C ILE A 341 -6.59 2.24 -5.00
N SER A 342 -6.49 0.91 -4.84
CA SER A 342 -6.95 -0.05 -5.84
C SER A 342 -8.45 0.08 -6.16
N LEU A 343 -9.25 0.63 -5.25
CA LEU A 343 -10.69 0.88 -5.47
C LEU A 343 -10.98 2.09 -6.37
N LEU A 344 -9.98 2.90 -6.73
CA LEU A 344 -10.15 4.00 -7.71
C LEU A 344 -10.67 3.50 -9.06
N SER A 345 -10.27 2.28 -9.46
CA SER A 345 -10.72 1.67 -10.71
C SER A 345 -12.23 1.45 -10.78
N ALA A 346 -12.91 1.32 -9.63
CA ALA A 346 -14.35 1.13 -9.55
C ALA A 346 -15.16 2.44 -9.65
N LEU A 347 -14.52 3.61 -9.54
CA LEU A 347 -15.18 4.90 -9.72
C LEU A 347 -15.47 5.20 -11.19
N GLU A 348 -16.57 5.92 -11.42
CA GLU A 348 -16.84 6.52 -12.73
C GLU A 348 -15.66 7.40 -13.18
N PRO A 349 -15.28 7.41 -14.48
CA PRO A 349 -14.07 8.09 -14.96
C PRO A 349 -13.96 9.56 -14.54
N LYS A 350 -15.07 10.32 -14.55
CA LYS A 350 -15.10 11.73 -14.15
C LYS A 350 -14.81 11.91 -12.66
N ILE A 351 -15.43 11.09 -11.82
CA ILE A 351 -15.24 11.11 -10.37
C ILE A 351 -13.83 10.65 -10.02
N ARG A 352 -13.33 9.61 -10.69
CA ARG A 352 -11.95 9.13 -10.53
C ARG A 352 -10.95 10.25 -10.80
N ALA A 353 -11.08 10.96 -11.93
CA ALA A 353 -10.18 12.06 -12.27
C ALA A 353 -10.20 13.18 -11.22
N MET A 354 -11.36 13.49 -10.64
CA MET A 354 -11.47 14.46 -9.55
C MET A 354 -10.72 13.98 -8.28
N ILE A 355 -10.88 12.72 -7.89
CA ILE A 355 -10.19 12.16 -6.73
C ILE A 355 -8.69 12.09 -6.97
N GLU A 356 -8.25 11.66 -8.17
CA GLU A 356 -6.83 11.63 -8.55
C GLU A 356 -6.21 13.03 -8.47
N THR A 357 -6.93 14.08 -8.92
CA THR A 357 -6.48 15.47 -8.76
C THR A 357 -6.27 15.85 -7.28
N ARG A 358 -7.20 15.48 -6.39
CA ARG A 358 -7.08 15.77 -4.96
C ARG A 358 -5.92 15.01 -4.29
N LEU A 359 -5.69 13.77 -4.71
CA LEU A 359 -4.53 12.97 -4.25
C LEU A 359 -3.22 13.61 -4.72
N GLU A 360 -3.18 14.09 -5.97
CA GLU A 360 -2.03 14.80 -6.53
C GLU A 360 -1.74 16.11 -5.79
N GLU A 361 -2.77 16.88 -5.44
CA GLU A 361 -2.61 18.08 -4.59
C GLU A 361 -2.01 17.72 -3.22
N SER A 362 -2.46 16.62 -2.62
CA SER A 362 -1.92 16.14 -1.34
C SER A 362 -0.46 15.71 -1.47
N ARG A 363 -0.11 15.04 -2.57
CA ARG A 363 1.26 14.67 -2.92
C ARG A 363 2.15 15.91 -3.08
N SER A 364 1.67 16.89 -3.84
CA SER A 364 2.39 18.16 -4.04
C SER A 364 2.63 18.92 -2.73
N ARG A 365 1.71 18.82 -1.74
CA ARG A 365 1.94 19.41 -0.42
C ARG A 365 3.05 18.67 0.33
N PHE A 366 3.10 17.33 0.29
CA PHE A 366 4.19 16.56 0.87
C PHE A 366 5.53 16.85 0.19
N ALA A 367 5.56 16.99 -1.14
CA ALA A 367 6.75 17.39 -1.86
C ALA A 367 7.30 18.75 -1.38
N ARG A 368 6.40 19.74 -1.15
CA ARG A 368 6.80 21.04 -0.58
C ARG A 368 7.31 20.93 0.86
N ILE A 369 6.72 20.07 1.69
CA ILE A 369 7.19 19.83 3.07
C ILE A 369 8.58 19.18 3.04
N LEU A 370 8.83 18.22 2.15
CA LEU A 370 10.14 17.61 1.95
C LEU A 370 11.18 18.66 1.46
N ALA A 371 10.82 19.48 0.48
CA ALA A 371 11.69 20.55 -0.01
C ALA A 371 12.02 21.55 1.13
N LYS A 372 11.04 21.95 1.95
CA LYS A 372 11.26 22.75 3.15
C LYS A 372 12.24 22.07 4.10
N ALA A 373 12.09 20.76 4.35
CA ALA A 373 12.96 20.01 5.25
C ALA A 373 14.42 19.96 4.78
N VAL A 374 14.65 19.91 3.46
CA VAL A 374 15.99 20.01 2.87
C VAL A 374 16.54 21.45 3.02
N MET A 375 15.72 22.46 2.72
CA MET A 375 16.12 23.87 2.79
C MET A 375 16.45 24.33 4.21
N ASP A 376 15.70 23.89 5.22
CA ASP A 376 15.93 24.23 6.63
C ASP A 376 17.02 23.35 7.29
N GLY A 377 17.55 22.40 6.53
CA GLY A 377 18.63 21.51 6.97
C GLY A 377 18.18 20.38 7.91
N SER A 378 16.87 20.21 8.15
CA SER A 378 16.37 19.12 8.99
C SER A 378 16.39 17.77 8.27
N ALA A 379 16.22 17.74 6.93
CA ALA A 379 16.41 16.58 6.10
C ALA A 379 17.72 16.63 5.32
N ARG A 380 18.26 15.45 4.99
CA ARG A 380 19.33 15.32 4.01
C ARG A 380 18.77 15.45 2.60
N GLU A 381 19.58 15.84 1.66
CA GLU A 381 19.19 15.82 0.24
C GLU A 381 19.04 14.37 -0.24
N ILE A 382 17.95 14.10 -0.93
CA ILE A 382 17.61 12.77 -1.41
C ILE A 382 17.40 12.84 -2.91
N HIS A 383 18.16 12.05 -3.65
CA HIS A 383 18.04 11.95 -5.10
C HIS A 383 17.12 10.78 -5.50
N ILE A 384 15.86 10.81 -5.04
CA ILE A 384 14.86 9.80 -5.39
C ILE A 384 13.77 10.46 -6.24
N ALA A 385 13.61 9.98 -7.48
CA ALA A 385 12.43 10.30 -8.25
C ALA A 385 11.18 9.75 -7.54
N GLY A 386 10.16 10.59 -7.32
CA GLY A 386 8.92 10.18 -6.65
C GLY A 386 9.05 9.95 -5.14
N ALA A 387 9.96 10.65 -4.44
CA ALA A 387 10.07 10.60 -2.97
C ALA A 387 8.74 10.91 -2.27
N ASP A 388 7.96 11.83 -2.81
CA ASP A 388 6.60 12.18 -2.38
C ASP A 388 5.62 11.01 -2.52
N GLN A 389 5.77 10.16 -3.53
CA GLN A 389 5.00 8.93 -3.70
C GLN A 389 5.35 7.87 -2.65
N LEU A 390 6.64 7.75 -2.28
CA LEU A 390 7.05 6.84 -1.21
C LEU A 390 6.49 7.29 0.14
N VAL A 391 6.45 8.60 0.40
CA VAL A 391 5.79 9.18 1.57
C VAL A 391 4.30 8.88 1.56
N LEU A 392 3.64 9.06 0.42
CA LEU A 392 2.22 8.72 0.26
C LEU A 392 1.98 7.23 0.52
N GLY A 393 2.84 6.35 -0.01
CA GLY A 393 2.77 4.90 0.22
C GLY A 393 2.88 4.53 1.69
N ALA A 394 3.78 5.16 2.42
CA ALA A 394 3.95 4.94 3.84
C ALA A 394 2.70 5.31 4.67
N MET A 395 1.87 6.26 4.20
CA MET A 395 0.62 6.63 4.86
C MET A 395 -0.47 5.56 4.77
N PHE A 396 -0.53 4.79 3.67
CA PHE A 396 -1.53 3.73 3.47
C PHE A 396 -1.21 2.43 4.20
N ALA A 397 -0.46 2.51 5.29
CA ALA A 397 0.00 1.38 6.09
C ALA A 397 -1.11 0.60 6.83
N GLY A 398 -2.29 1.19 6.99
CA GLY A 398 -3.33 0.73 7.91
C GLY A 398 -4.16 -0.47 7.47
N SER A 399 -3.67 -1.34 6.57
CA SER A 399 -4.40 -2.56 6.24
C SER A 399 -4.30 -3.57 7.39
N HIS A 400 -5.35 -3.67 8.21
CA HIS A 400 -5.48 -4.67 9.29
C HIS A 400 -5.24 -6.12 8.83
N ARG A 401 -5.55 -6.44 7.57
CA ARG A 401 -5.30 -7.76 7.00
C ARG A 401 -3.80 -8.10 6.91
N ARG A 402 -2.97 -7.13 6.53
CA ARG A 402 -1.50 -7.32 6.49
C ARG A 402 -0.93 -7.44 7.88
N LEU A 403 -1.46 -6.66 8.81
CA LEU A 403 -1.05 -6.74 10.22
C LEU A 403 -1.33 -8.13 10.80
N ALA A 404 -2.50 -8.71 10.51
CA ALA A 404 -2.87 -10.06 10.99
C ALA A 404 -1.96 -11.17 10.44
N MET A 405 -1.19 -10.90 9.39
CA MET A 405 -0.22 -11.85 8.82
C MET A 405 1.20 -11.70 9.41
N MET A 406 1.43 -10.70 10.27
CA MET A 406 2.71 -10.53 10.95
C MET A 406 2.91 -11.63 12.01
N PRO A 407 4.16 -12.10 12.24
CA PRO A 407 4.44 -13.19 13.19
C PRO A 407 3.99 -12.90 14.62
N SER A 408 4.04 -11.64 15.04
CA SER A 408 3.66 -11.18 16.39
C SER A 408 2.17 -10.81 16.51
N ALA A 409 1.40 -10.85 15.41
CA ALA A 409 0.01 -10.39 15.43
C ALA A 409 -0.92 -11.44 16.03
N GLN A 410 -1.69 -11.04 17.04
CA GLN A 410 -2.90 -11.75 17.46
C GLN A 410 -4.08 -11.28 16.61
N ALA A 411 -4.97 -12.20 16.24
CA ALA A 411 -6.13 -11.88 15.41
C ALA A 411 -6.96 -10.76 16.04
N GLY A 412 -7.15 -9.65 15.30
CA GLY A 412 -7.95 -8.50 15.75
C GLY A 412 -7.24 -7.51 16.68
N SER A 413 -5.96 -7.72 17.03
CA SER A 413 -5.20 -6.80 17.88
C SER A 413 -4.66 -5.60 17.11
N ARG A 414 -4.45 -4.48 17.83
CA ARG A 414 -3.68 -3.33 17.32
C ARG A 414 -2.22 -3.74 17.17
N PRO A 415 -1.44 -3.06 16.28
CA PRO A 415 0.01 -3.25 16.26
C PRO A 415 0.59 -3.05 17.67
N GLY A 416 1.45 -3.96 18.11
CA GLY A 416 2.14 -3.84 19.39
C GLY A 416 3.21 -2.73 19.44
N PHE A 417 3.27 -1.88 18.40
CA PHE A 417 4.26 -0.81 18.25
C PHE A 417 3.61 0.54 17.91
N SER A 418 4.29 1.63 18.27
CA SER A 418 3.83 3.00 18.03
C SER A 418 4.06 3.47 16.60
N SER A 419 3.38 4.56 16.20
CA SER A 419 3.65 5.25 14.94
C SER A 419 5.11 5.72 14.81
N ALA A 420 5.73 6.14 15.92
CA ALA A 420 7.14 6.53 15.93
C ALA A 420 8.05 5.34 15.56
N ALA A 421 7.78 4.15 16.08
CA ALA A 421 8.54 2.94 15.73
C ALA A 421 8.28 2.50 14.28
N TYR A 422 7.04 2.63 13.79
CA TYR A 422 6.69 2.31 12.42
C TYR A 422 7.42 3.20 11.40
N PHE A 423 7.52 4.50 11.66
CA PHE A 423 8.18 5.44 10.75
C PHE A 423 9.70 5.60 11.02
N GLU A 424 10.26 4.91 12.02
CA GLU A 424 11.70 4.98 12.32
C GLU A 424 12.56 4.71 11.07
N PRO A 425 12.28 3.68 10.22
CA PRO A 425 13.07 3.44 9.01
C PRO A 425 12.97 4.55 7.97
N LEU A 426 11.84 5.25 7.87
CA LEU A 426 11.70 6.38 6.95
C LEU A 426 12.56 7.58 7.39
N PHE A 427 12.57 7.88 8.69
CA PHE A 427 13.26 9.06 9.21
C PHE A 427 14.73 8.83 9.50
N TYR A 428 15.12 7.66 10.02
CA TYR A 428 16.47 7.38 10.49
C TYR A 428 17.18 6.23 9.73
N GLY A 429 16.48 5.60 8.79
CA GLY A 429 16.93 4.43 8.06
C GLY A 429 17.06 3.18 8.94
N LEU A 430 17.57 2.11 8.35
CA LEU A 430 17.92 0.88 9.08
C LEU A 430 19.07 1.11 10.07
N LEU A 431 19.89 2.13 9.84
CA LEU A 431 20.93 2.54 10.80
C LEU A 431 20.36 3.06 12.12
N GLY A 432 19.05 3.35 12.15
CA GLY A 432 18.30 3.75 13.33
C GLY A 432 18.69 5.12 13.89
N ARG A 433 17.98 5.55 14.93
CA ARG A 433 18.26 6.79 15.64
C ARG A 433 19.46 6.62 16.56
N LEU A 434 20.38 7.59 16.54
CA LEU A 434 21.47 7.65 17.53
C LEU A 434 20.91 8.18 18.87
N GLU A 435 21.30 7.58 19.97
CA GLU A 435 21.02 8.13 21.29
C GLU A 435 21.91 9.35 21.52
N SER A 436 21.34 10.41 22.13
CA SER A 436 22.17 11.52 22.60
C SER A 436 23.13 10.95 23.65
N ALA A 437 24.43 11.16 23.49
CA ALA A 437 25.35 10.96 24.60
C ALA A 437 24.89 11.91 25.73
N ASP A 438 24.51 11.32 26.86
CA ASP A 438 24.20 12.06 28.08
C ASP A 438 25.39 12.88 28.54
#